data_590b5669c114995641a3d836683d3c8a
#
_entry.id   590b5669c114995641a3d836683d3c8a
#
_cell.length_a   1.000
_cell.length_b   1.000
_cell.length_c   1.000
_cell.angle_alpha   90.00
_cell.angle_beta   90.00
_cell.angle_gamma   90.00
#
_symmetry.space_group_name_H-M   'P 1'
#
loop_
_entity.id
_entity.type
_entity.pdbx_description
1 polymer ?
#
loop_
_entity_poly.entity_id
_entity_poly.type
_entity_poly.pdbx_seq_one_letter_code
_entity_poly.pdbx_strand_id
1 'polypeptide(L)'
;MLDCRPSMADQWIIRVHGNEFGPVGVETLHEWKREGRLLAQNPARRVDVDLWTTAGEIPGLFESPPTPGNGALLPLHRRSFAQIFTESFQIYRKGFFPFFCFSLLTAVPAFFLQLNLPAFEISNQAPPNWNAIRPSFFSVSMLVLFALVWPIFLSGLQLTSADVVQSREVRLANLLRRSISLWPRMAGLSLRVYGSYFIWSALPLGVAFTLMIGEVSVLSILLALSILAFQVFMTARLWINFMFWQQSATLGELSGLAALRESKELARSRRGEVWLERPLYRGAIIVSIWIVVAMLVSFAVQLPFVFVRLQGATNFEQVQTILQSLGSAQPPEPLMLAAYATSALVHAAIRPLLGISFVVLYLDAKSGHQES
;
A
#
# COMPACT_ATOMS: atom_id res chain seq x y z
N MET A 1 15.99 42.04 -39.16
CA MET A 1 15.61 40.69 -39.67
C MET A 1 16.87 39.82 -39.66
N LEU A 2 17.07 39.04 -38.63
CA LEU A 2 18.17 38.08 -38.54
C LEU A 2 17.73 36.78 -39.22
N ASP A 3 18.41 36.47 -40.31
CA ASP A 3 18.20 35.33 -41.18
C ASP A 3 18.65 34.04 -40.39
N CYS A 4 17.73 33.37 -39.69
CA CYS A 4 17.96 32.09 -39.05
C CYS A 4 17.99 31.00 -40.12
N ARG A 5 19.13 30.85 -40.81
CA ARG A 5 19.38 29.58 -41.54
C ARG A 5 19.64 28.48 -40.55
N PRO A 6 18.89 27.34 -40.58
CA PRO A 6 19.15 26.21 -39.69
C PRO A 6 20.57 25.70 -39.95
N SER A 7 21.32 25.50 -38.87
CA SER A 7 22.68 24.92 -38.92
C SER A 7 22.63 23.55 -39.60
N MET A 8 23.59 23.26 -40.50
CA MET A 8 23.70 21.94 -41.16
C MET A 8 23.83 20.79 -40.12
N ALA A 9 24.21 21.10 -38.91
CA ALA A 9 24.36 20.14 -37.79
C ALA A 9 23.05 19.55 -37.30
N ASP A 10 21.87 20.12 -37.59
CA ASP A 10 20.56 19.69 -37.10
C ASP A 10 19.66 19.09 -38.20
N GLN A 11 20.25 18.66 -39.32
CA GLN A 11 19.51 18.07 -40.43
C GLN A 11 19.65 16.54 -40.44
N TRP A 12 18.52 15.86 -40.72
CA TRP A 12 18.42 14.40 -40.69
C TRP A 12 17.89 13.87 -42.03
N ILE A 13 18.35 12.67 -42.38
CA ILE A 13 17.86 11.84 -43.46
C ILE A 13 17.16 10.63 -42.87
N ILE A 14 15.91 10.40 -43.24
CA ILE A 14 15.09 9.29 -42.74
C ILE A 14 14.87 8.29 -43.86
N ARG A 15 14.98 6.98 -43.57
CA ARG A 15 14.65 5.93 -44.50
C ARG A 15 13.32 5.28 -44.15
N VAL A 16 12.36 5.31 -45.09
CA VAL A 16 11.03 4.70 -44.95
C VAL A 16 10.79 3.82 -46.18
N HIS A 17 10.49 2.54 -45.98
CA HIS A 17 10.25 1.55 -47.03
C HIS A 17 11.34 1.49 -48.09
N GLY A 18 12.60 1.69 -47.68
CA GLY A 18 13.75 1.63 -48.62
C GLY A 18 14.07 2.99 -49.31
N ASN A 19 13.21 3.99 -49.23
CA ASN A 19 13.46 5.31 -49.81
C ASN A 19 14.00 6.26 -48.75
N GLU A 20 14.96 7.11 -49.17
CA GLU A 20 15.55 8.14 -48.30
C GLU A 20 14.83 9.48 -48.47
N PHE A 21 14.46 10.11 -47.40
CA PHE A 21 13.79 11.41 -47.33
C PHE A 21 14.61 12.37 -46.50
N GLY A 22 14.87 13.57 -47.03
CA GLY A 22 15.66 14.62 -46.37
C GLY A 22 16.74 15.16 -47.31
N PRO A 23 17.61 16.07 -46.80
CA PRO A 23 17.78 16.46 -45.40
C PRO A 23 16.65 17.34 -44.88
N VAL A 24 16.13 17.07 -43.69
CA VAL A 24 15.05 17.80 -43.02
C VAL A 24 15.42 18.16 -41.58
N GLY A 25 14.91 19.29 -41.11
CA GLY A 25 15.08 19.71 -39.72
C GLY A 25 14.17 18.94 -38.76
N VAL A 26 14.47 19.03 -37.46
CA VAL A 26 13.72 18.34 -36.38
C VAL A 26 12.24 18.78 -36.36
N GLU A 27 11.93 20.04 -36.72
CA GLU A 27 10.55 20.54 -36.79
C GLU A 27 9.70 19.77 -37.81
N THR A 28 10.24 19.52 -39.01
CA THR A 28 9.58 18.74 -40.07
C THR A 28 9.41 17.27 -39.63
N LEU A 29 10.37 16.73 -38.85
CA LEU A 29 10.27 15.39 -38.31
C LEU A 29 9.15 15.29 -37.25
N HIS A 30 8.90 16.34 -36.47
CA HIS A 30 7.75 16.42 -35.57
C HIS A 30 6.41 16.43 -36.32
N GLU A 31 6.33 17.07 -37.49
CA GLU A 31 5.13 17.03 -38.35
C GLU A 31 4.89 15.62 -38.89
N TRP A 32 5.93 14.97 -39.43
CA TRP A 32 5.82 13.59 -39.92
C TRP A 32 5.46 12.58 -38.85
N LYS A 33 5.91 12.79 -37.61
CA LYS A 33 5.49 12.01 -36.46
C LYS A 33 3.99 12.21 -36.15
N ARG A 34 3.49 13.47 -36.15
CA ARG A 34 2.06 13.75 -35.93
C ARG A 34 1.18 13.15 -37.00
N GLU A 35 1.64 13.12 -38.23
CA GLU A 35 0.94 12.51 -39.37
C GLU A 35 1.02 10.98 -39.39
N GLY A 36 1.75 10.37 -38.45
CA GLY A 36 1.96 8.89 -38.41
C GLY A 36 2.87 8.35 -39.51
N ARG A 37 3.57 9.22 -40.24
CA ARG A 37 4.50 8.86 -41.32
C ARG A 37 5.88 8.47 -40.82
N LEU A 38 6.26 8.91 -39.62
CA LEU A 38 7.53 8.62 -38.97
C LEU A 38 7.32 7.81 -37.70
N LEU A 39 7.91 6.61 -37.67
CA LEU A 39 7.90 5.70 -36.53
C LEU A 39 9.28 5.71 -35.85
N ALA A 40 9.32 5.44 -34.55
CA ALA A 40 10.57 5.40 -33.77
C ALA A 40 11.61 4.41 -34.31
N GLN A 41 11.16 3.35 -34.95
CA GLN A 41 12.02 2.30 -35.55
C GLN A 41 12.55 2.63 -36.95
N ASN A 42 12.12 3.73 -37.56
CA ASN A 42 12.63 4.08 -38.91
C ASN A 42 14.12 4.44 -38.79
N PRO A 43 14.97 3.94 -39.73
CA PRO A 43 16.37 4.33 -39.79
C PRO A 43 16.52 5.84 -40.05
N ALA A 44 17.37 6.48 -39.28
CA ALA A 44 17.68 7.90 -39.36
C ALA A 44 19.17 8.13 -39.34
N ARG A 45 19.65 9.09 -40.14
CA ARG A 45 21.04 9.48 -40.21
C ARG A 45 21.18 10.99 -40.18
N ARG A 46 22.09 11.50 -39.37
CA ARG A 46 22.42 12.91 -39.35
C ARG A 46 23.28 13.25 -40.58
N VAL A 47 23.11 14.38 -41.20
CA VAL A 47 23.78 14.73 -42.45
C VAL A 47 25.31 14.83 -42.32
N ASP A 48 25.79 15.23 -41.13
CA ASP A 48 27.22 15.38 -40.78
C ASP A 48 27.90 14.10 -40.30
N VAL A 49 27.12 13.02 -40.07
CA VAL A 49 27.64 11.75 -39.52
C VAL A 49 27.15 10.59 -40.38
N ASP A 50 28.06 9.79 -40.90
CA ASP A 50 27.71 8.64 -41.78
C ASP A 50 27.39 7.38 -40.95
N LEU A 51 26.60 7.54 -39.88
CA LEU A 51 26.14 6.46 -39.00
C LEU A 51 24.62 6.43 -38.99
N TRP A 52 24.04 5.29 -39.38
CA TRP A 52 22.60 5.09 -39.29
C TRP A 52 22.21 4.69 -37.87
N THR A 53 21.26 5.42 -37.30
CA THR A 53 20.62 5.17 -36.00
C THR A 53 19.12 4.98 -36.21
N THR A 54 18.32 4.97 -35.16
CA THR A 54 16.85 4.95 -35.26
C THR A 54 16.27 6.35 -35.01
N ALA A 55 15.14 6.65 -35.62
CA ALA A 55 14.44 7.92 -35.40
C ALA A 55 14.08 8.13 -33.91
N GLY A 56 13.92 7.04 -33.15
CA GLY A 56 13.71 7.04 -31.69
C GLY A 56 14.88 7.61 -30.88
N GLU A 57 16.10 7.60 -31.45
CA GLU A 57 17.31 8.12 -30.79
C GLU A 57 17.56 9.61 -31.10
N ILE A 58 16.73 10.24 -31.93
CA ILE A 58 16.83 11.68 -32.21
C ILE A 58 16.38 12.46 -30.96
N PRO A 59 17.27 13.25 -30.34
CA PRO A 59 16.93 13.99 -29.12
C PRO A 59 15.71 14.91 -29.34
N GLY A 60 14.73 14.81 -28.46
CA GLY A 60 13.54 15.65 -28.49
C GLY A 60 12.46 15.22 -29.47
N LEU A 61 12.69 14.25 -30.38
CA LEU A 61 11.70 13.89 -31.41
C LEU A 61 10.65 12.89 -30.89
N PHE A 62 11.09 11.82 -30.24
CA PHE A 62 10.22 10.78 -29.64
C PHE A 62 10.21 10.81 -28.09
N GLU A 63 11.10 11.61 -27.50
CA GLU A 63 10.94 11.94 -26.12
C GLU A 63 9.63 12.72 -25.97
N SER A 64 8.63 12.12 -25.38
CA SER A 64 7.51 12.89 -24.81
C SER A 64 8.15 13.92 -23.89
N PRO A 65 7.71 15.21 -23.92
CA PRO A 65 8.17 16.18 -22.93
C PRO A 65 7.98 15.50 -21.58
N PRO A 66 8.95 15.57 -20.64
CA PRO A 66 8.82 14.93 -19.37
C PRO A 66 7.49 15.39 -18.79
N THR A 67 6.49 14.53 -18.90
CA THR A 67 5.21 14.71 -18.21
C THR A 67 5.63 14.89 -16.77
N PRO A 68 5.30 15.99 -16.09
CA PRO A 68 5.62 16.13 -14.67
C PRO A 68 4.75 15.14 -13.90
N GLY A 69 5.11 13.92 -13.94
CA GLY A 69 4.43 12.74 -13.43
C GLY A 69 5.02 11.49 -14.05
N ASN A 70 5.98 10.92 -13.40
CA ASN A 70 6.24 9.49 -13.38
C ASN A 70 6.85 8.76 -14.57
N GLY A 71 8.04 9.09 -14.94
CA GLY A 71 8.75 8.24 -15.89
C GLY A 71 10.16 7.80 -15.50
N ALA A 72 10.62 8.04 -14.28
CA ALA A 72 11.81 7.33 -13.83
C ALA A 72 11.39 5.87 -13.62
N LEU A 73 11.77 5.01 -14.56
CA LEU A 73 11.55 3.56 -14.49
C LEU A 73 12.06 3.09 -13.12
N LEU A 74 11.14 2.58 -12.32
CA LEU A 74 11.52 1.94 -11.06
C LEU A 74 12.48 0.79 -11.42
N PRO A 75 13.59 0.60 -10.68
CA PRO A 75 14.56 -0.44 -11.00
C PRO A 75 13.89 -1.82 -10.91
N LEU A 76 13.56 -2.37 -12.07
CA LEU A 76 12.96 -3.68 -12.20
C LEU A 76 14.09 -4.69 -12.33
N HIS A 77 14.36 -5.43 -11.27
CA HIS A 77 15.31 -6.55 -11.27
C HIS A 77 14.77 -7.65 -10.35
N ARG A 78 15.16 -8.87 -10.66
CA ARG A 78 14.77 -10.04 -9.87
C ARG A 78 15.48 -10.03 -8.51
N ARG A 79 14.75 -10.27 -7.43
CA ARG A 79 15.23 -10.22 -6.05
C ARG A 79 15.13 -11.58 -5.39
N SER A 80 16.12 -11.93 -4.60
CA SER A 80 15.98 -13.05 -3.66
C SER A 80 15.08 -12.66 -2.48
N PHE A 81 14.54 -13.65 -1.76
CA PHE A 81 13.69 -13.39 -0.60
C PHE A 81 14.40 -12.54 0.48
N ALA A 82 15.66 -12.84 0.76
CA ALA A 82 16.48 -12.07 1.71
C ALA A 82 16.72 -10.62 1.24
N GLN A 83 16.92 -10.42 -0.06
CA GLN A 83 17.09 -9.08 -0.63
C GLN A 83 15.85 -8.22 -0.44
N ILE A 84 14.63 -8.79 -0.53
CA ILE A 84 13.39 -8.04 -0.28
C ILE A 84 13.40 -7.43 1.13
N PHE A 85 13.78 -8.19 2.16
CA PHE A 85 13.86 -7.66 3.52
C PHE A 85 14.98 -6.62 3.69
N THR A 86 16.16 -6.90 3.15
CA THR A 86 17.30 -5.98 3.24
C THR A 86 17.01 -4.64 2.55
N GLU A 87 16.45 -4.67 1.33
CA GLU A 87 16.05 -3.46 0.61
C GLU A 87 14.92 -2.73 1.34
N SER A 88 13.92 -3.45 1.85
CA SER A 88 12.82 -2.85 2.61
C SER A 88 13.33 -2.11 3.84
N PHE A 89 14.27 -2.68 4.57
CA PHE A 89 14.87 -2.02 5.73
C PHE A 89 15.75 -0.83 5.34
N GLN A 90 16.49 -0.91 4.24
CA GLN A 90 17.27 0.22 3.73
C GLN A 90 16.39 1.38 3.30
N ILE A 91 15.29 1.11 2.57
CA ILE A 91 14.29 2.10 2.17
C ILE A 91 13.67 2.76 3.41
N TYR A 92 13.27 1.93 4.39
CA TYR A 92 12.72 2.42 5.64
C TYR A 92 13.67 3.35 6.38
N ARG A 93 14.94 2.96 6.53
CA ARG A 93 15.95 3.77 7.22
C ARG A 93 16.19 5.11 6.52
N LYS A 94 16.24 5.12 5.17
CA LYS A 94 16.45 6.35 4.38
C LYS A 94 15.24 7.29 4.44
N GLY A 95 14.02 6.76 4.47
CA GLY A 95 12.77 7.52 4.48
C GLY A 95 12.04 7.50 5.81
N PHE A 96 12.71 7.24 6.94
CA PHE A 96 12.06 7.03 8.25
C PHE A 96 11.09 8.15 8.61
N PHE A 97 11.54 9.40 8.55
CA PHE A 97 10.72 10.55 8.99
C PHE A 97 9.41 10.72 8.20
N PRO A 98 9.40 10.74 6.86
CA PRO A 98 8.15 10.76 6.09
C PRO A 98 7.26 9.55 6.36
N PHE A 99 7.80 8.34 6.44
CA PHE A 99 7.03 7.14 6.76
C PHE A 99 6.35 7.24 8.12
N PHE A 100 7.09 7.69 9.12
CA PHE A 100 6.56 7.88 10.47
C PHE A 100 5.46 8.95 10.50
N CYS A 101 5.65 10.09 9.82
CA CYS A 101 4.64 11.14 9.71
C CYS A 101 3.33 10.62 9.07
N PHE A 102 3.43 9.86 7.96
CA PHE A 102 2.24 9.25 7.35
C PHE A 102 1.57 8.23 8.28
N SER A 103 2.34 7.46 9.03
CA SER A 103 1.79 6.51 10.02
C SER A 103 1.07 7.21 11.17
N LEU A 104 1.59 8.35 11.64
CA LEU A 104 0.94 9.13 12.69
C LEU A 104 -0.43 9.65 12.27
N LEU A 105 -0.64 9.98 10.98
CA LEU A 105 -1.95 10.39 10.48
C LEU A 105 -3.05 9.36 10.79
N THR A 106 -2.72 8.07 10.74
CA THR A 106 -3.67 7.00 11.05
C THR A 106 -3.60 6.56 12.51
N ALA A 107 -2.44 6.67 13.15
CA ALA A 107 -2.25 6.25 14.53
C ALA A 107 -3.01 7.16 15.52
N VAL A 108 -3.09 8.47 15.24
CA VAL A 108 -3.79 9.44 16.10
C VAL A 108 -5.30 9.12 16.19
N PRO A 109 -6.07 9.05 15.10
CA PRO A 109 -7.49 8.71 15.21
C PRO A 109 -7.71 7.28 15.74
N ALA A 110 -6.83 6.31 15.40
CA ALA A 110 -6.91 4.95 15.93
C ALA A 110 -6.70 4.91 17.46
N PHE A 111 -5.75 5.68 17.97
CA PHE A 111 -5.53 5.82 19.42
C PHE A 111 -6.78 6.35 20.15
N PHE A 112 -7.39 7.41 19.63
CA PHE A 112 -8.62 7.95 20.23
C PHE A 112 -9.81 7.00 20.11
N LEU A 113 -9.91 6.23 19.02
CA LEU A 113 -10.90 5.16 18.91
C LEU A 113 -10.69 4.10 19.99
N GLN A 114 -9.46 3.65 20.21
CA GLN A 114 -9.13 2.64 21.22
C GLN A 114 -9.51 3.09 22.63
N LEU A 115 -9.32 4.37 22.96
CA LEU A 115 -9.69 4.92 24.27
C LEU A 115 -11.20 4.97 24.51
N ASN A 116 -12.01 5.01 23.45
CA ASN A 116 -13.46 5.16 23.54
C ASN A 116 -14.22 3.88 23.13
N LEU A 117 -13.54 2.78 22.78
CA LEU A 117 -14.20 1.51 22.47
C LEU A 117 -15.17 1.03 23.55
N PRO A 118 -14.86 1.16 24.86
CA PRO A 118 -15.80 0.80 25.92
C PRO A 118 -17.12 1.58 25.91
N ALA A 119 -17.15 2.78 25.32
CA ALA A 119 -18.35 3.59 25.23
C ALA A 119 -19.40 3.06 24.21
N PHE A 120 -19.02 2.08 23.39
CA PHE A 120 -19.96 1.38 22.47
C PHE A 120 -20.71 0.22 23.13
N GLU A 121 -20.45 -0.11 24.38
CA GLU A 121 -21.31 -1.04 25.10
C GLU A 121 -22.71 -0.42 25.21
N ILE A 122 -23.63 -0.92 24.38
CA ILE A 122 -25.05 -0.55 24.41
C ILE A 122 -25.60 -1.10 25.72
N SER A 123 -25.59 -0.27 26.75
CA SER A 123 -26.32 -0.56 27.97
C SER A 123 -27.81 -0.53 27.63
N ASN A 124 -28.40 -1.68 27.44
CA ASN A 124 -29.84 -1.84 27.20
C ASN A 124 -30.71 -1.38 28.39
N GLN A 125 -30.12 -0.81 29.45
CA GLN A 125 -30.80 -0.54 30.72
C GLN A 125 -30.91 0.95 31.12
N ALA A 126 -30.33 1.88 30.35
CA ALA A 126 -30.46 3.31 30.68
C ALA A 126 -31.13 4.10 29.55
N PRO A 127 -32.02 5.06 29.88
CA PRO A 127 -32.57 5.98 28.88
C PRO A 127 -31.45 6.78 28.22
N PRO A 128 -31.58 7.16 26.96
CA PRO A 128 -30.55 7.92 26.25
C PRO A 128 -30.29 9.24 26.94
N ASN A 129 -29.12 9.36 27.57
CA ASN A 129 -28.66 10.58 28.24
C ASN A 129 -27.57 11.22 27.34
N TRP A 130 -27.54 12.54 27.26
CA TRP A 130 -26.53 13.29 26.51
C TRP A 130 -25.09 12.92 26.90
N ASN A 131 -24.85 12.52 28.14
CA ASN A 131 -23.56 12.08 28.64
C ASN A 131 -23.12 10.72 28.03
N ALA A 132 -24.05 9.87 27.59
CA ALA A 132 -23.76 8.62 26.88
C ALA A 132 -23.60 8.85 25.35
N ILE A 133 -24.25 9.88 24.80
CA ILE A 133 -24.19 10.20 23.37
C ILE A 133 -22.87 10.88 23.00
N ARG A 134 -22.29 11.72 23.86
CA ARG A 134 -21.04 12.45 23.58
C ARG A 134 -19.85 11.53 23.22
N PRO A 135 -19.52 10.48 24.00
CA PRO A 135 -18.45 9.55 23.64
C PRO A 135 -18.70 8.85 22.31
N SER A 136 -19.97 8.48 22.03
CA SER A 136 -20.34 7.85 20.78
C SER A 136 -20.14 8.77 19.57
N PHE A 137 -20.51 10.04 19.67
CA PHE A 137 -20.32 11.03 18.62
C PHE A 137 -18.81 11.27 18.36
N PHE A 138 -18.02 11.39 19.42
CA PHE A 138 -16.57 11.53 19.29
C PHE A 138 -15.94 10.32 18.60
N SER A 139 -16.33 9.11 18.98
CA SER A 139 -15.82 7.86 18.38
C SER A 139 -16.21 7.74 16.91
N VAL A 140 -17.46 8.10 16.55
CA VAL A 140 -17.89 8.14 15.13
C VAL A 140 -17.06 9.17 14.37
N SER A 141 -16.82 10.35 14.94
CA SER A 141 -15.97 11.39 14.30
C SER A 141 -14.54 10.90 14.06
N MET A 142 -13.94 10.19 15.03
CA MET A 142 -12.60 9.61 14.89
C MET A 142 -12.59 8.48 13.87
N LEU A 143 -13.65 7.67 13.78
CA LEU A 143 -13.79 6.64 12.74
C LEU A 143 -13.87 7.26 11.34
N VAL A 144 -14.67 8.31 11.18
CA VAL A 144 -14.75 9.06 9.92
C VAL A 144 -13.41 9.67 9.55
N LEU A 145 -12.73 10.31 10.51
CA LEU A 145 -11.40 10.85 10.31
C LEU A 145 -10.40 9.77 9.90
N PHE A 146 -10.40 8.62 10.57
CA PHE A 146 -9.59 7.47 10.22
C PHE A 146 -9.86 7.00 8.78
N ALA A 147 -11.13 6.86 8.41
CA ALA A 147 -11.53 6.45 7.06
C ALA A 147 -11.09 7.46 5.97
N LEU A 148 -11.13 8.77 6.27
CA LEU A 148 -10.66 9.81 5.36
C LEU A 148 -9.14 9.84 5.20
N VAL A 149 -8.40 9.61 6.27
CA VAL A 149 -6.93 9.67 6.27
C VAL A 149 -6.30 8.37 5.74
N TRP A 150 -7.01 7.25 5.88
CA TRP A 150 -6.50 5.94 5.47
C TRP A 150 -6.01 5.86 4.01
N PRO A 151 -6.75 6.34 2.98
CA PRO A 151 -6.27 6.37 1.60
C PRO A 151 -5.03 7.25 1.41
N ILE A 152 -4.91 8.35 2.17
CA ILE A 152 -3.73 9.24 2.14
C ILE A 152 -2.50 8.51 2.68
N PHE A 153 -2.65 7.80 3.79
CA PHE A 153 -1.58 6.97 4.35
C PHE A 153 -1.11 5.91 3.36
N LEU A 154 -2.05 5.17 2.74
CA LEU A 154 -1.72 4.13 1.78
C LEU A 154 -0.95 4.67 0.58
N SER A 155 -1.44 5.74 -0.05
CA SER A 155 -0.76 6.37 -1.20
C SER A 155 0.57 7.02 -0.80
N GLY A 156 0.61 7.70 0.34
CA GLY A 156 1.83 8.33 0.86
C GLY A 156 2.96 7.34 1.10
N LEU A 157 2.64 6.18 1.67
CA LEU A 157 3.60 5.11 1.89
C LEU A 157 4.19 4.58 0.57
N GLN A 158 3.34 4.34 -0.45
CA GLN A 158 3.77 3.85 -1.75
C GLN A 158 4.66 4.89 -2.48
N LEU A 159 4.22 6.16 -2.49
CA LEU A 159 4.95 7.26 -3.12
C LEU A 159 6.30 7.51 -2.44
N THR A 160 6.33 7.52 -1.10
CA THR A 160 7.58 7.68 -0.34
C THR A 160 8.55 6.54 -0.66
N SER A 161 8.08 5.30 -0.71
CA SER A 161 8.90 4.14 -1.07
C SER A 161 9.48 4.29 -2.47
N ALA A 162 8.68 4.71 -3.45
CA ALA A 162 9.12 4.92 -4.82
C ALA A 162 10.16 6.06 -4.93
N ASP A 163 9.92 7.20 -4.27
CA ASP A 163 10.85 8.34 -4.30
C ASP A 163 12.21 7.98 -3.64
N VAL A 164 12.21 7.20 -2.53
CA VAL A 164 13.43 6.71 -1.89
C VAL A 164 14.18 5.72 -2.80
N VAL A 165 13.48 4.79 -3.46
CA VAL A 165 14.09 3.83 -4.40
C VAL A 165 14.75 4.55 -5.57
N GLN A 166 14.11 5.62 -6.07
CA GLN A 166 14.62 6.45 -7.17
C GLN A 166 15.66 7.49 -6.73
N SER A 167 16.06 7.49 -5.45
CA SER A 167 16.98 8.48 -4.88
C SER A 167 16.54 9.93 -5.09
N ARG A 168 15.21 10.16 -5.21
CA ARG A 168 14.63 11.49 -5.31
C ARG A 168 14.61 12.19 -3.96
N GLU A 169 14.63 13.52 -3.98
CA GLU A 169 14.49 14.31 -2.76
C GLU A 169 13.07 14.14 -2.17
N VAL A 170 13.02 13.59 -0.97
CA VAL A 170 11.78 13.28 -0.27
C VAL A 170 11.31 14.51 0.52
N ARG A 171 10.40 15.31 -0.04
CA ARG A 171 9.78 16.48 0.63
C ARG A 171 8.37 16.11 1.09
N LEU A 172 8.15 16.10 2.40
CA LEU A 172 6.87 15.70 3.01
C LEU A 172 5.66 16.47 2.44
N ALA A 173 5.78 17.79 2.24
CA ALA A 173 4.71 18.62 1.69
C ALA A 173 4.29 18.19 0.26
N ASN A 174 5.26 17.87 -0.60
CA ASN A 174 5.00 17.41 -1.96
C ASN A 174 4.37 16.02 -1.96
N LEU A 175 4.86 15.11 -1.10
CA LEU A 175 4.29 13.78 -0.93
C LEU A 175 2.84 13.85 -0.45
N LEU A 176 2.56 14.68 0.55
CA LEU A 176 1.21 14.86 1.08
C LEU A 176 0.27 15.40 0.00
N ARG A 177 0.69 16.41 -0.76
CA ARG A 177 -0.10 16.97 -1.87
C ARG A 177 -0.40 15.91 -2.95
N ARG A 178 0.60 15.11 -3.35
CA ARG A 178 0.44 14.01 -4.30
C ARG A 178 -0.47 12.91 -3.74
N SER A 179 -0.34 12.57 -2.45
CA SER A 179 -1.20 11.58 -1.80
C SER A 179 -2.67 12.03 -1.74
N ILE A 180 -2.91 13.32 -1.46
CA ILE A 180 -4.26 13.90 -1.47
C ILE A 180 -4.84 13.89 -2.88
N SER A 181 -4.07 14.18 -3.93
CA SER A 181 -4.57 14.12 -5.32
C SER A 181 -4.97 12.71 -5.76
N LEU A 182 -4.37 11.67 -5.17
CA LEU A 182 -4.73 10.26 -5.40
C LEU A 182 -5.90 9.78 -4.53
N TRP A 183 -6.38 10.61 -3.58
CA TRP A 183 -7.39 10.22 -2.61
C TRP A 183 -8.66 9.62 -3.23
N PRO A 184 -9.31 10.22 -4.27
CA PRO A 184 -10.56 9.67 -4.81
C PRO A 184 -10.37 8.27 -5.40
N ARG A 185 -9.23 8.04 -6.08
CA ARG A 185 -8.87 6.74 -6.65
C ARG A 185 -8.65 5.70 -5.54
N MET A 186 -7.86 6.05 -4.53
CA MET A 186 -7.53 5.15 -3.44
C MET A 186 -8.72 4.88 -2.52
N ALA A 187 -9.55 5.90 -2.25
CA ALA A 187 -10.77 5.74 -1.45
C ALA A 187 -11.77 4.79 -2.12
N GLY A 188 -12.02 4.97 -3.42
CA GLY A 188 -12.93 4.11 -4.17
C GLY A 188 -12.45 2.65 -4.25
N LEU A 189 -11.13 2.43 -4.44
CA LEU A 189 -10.55 1.10 -4.42
C LEU A 189 -10.54 0.49 -3.01
N SER A 190 -10.21 1.28 -1.98
CA SER A 190 -10.25 0.85 -0.58
C SER A 190 -11.67 0.38 -0.20
N LEU A 191 -12.69 1.15 -0.54
CA LEU A 191 -14.08 0.78 -0.25
C LEU A 191 -14.45 -0.55 -0.93
N ARG A 192 -14.05 -0.75 -2.18
CA ARG A 192 -14.31 -2.00 -2.91
C ARG A 192 -13.56 -3.18 -2.32
N VAL A 193 -12.28 -3.02 -2.02
CA VAL A 193 -11.43 -4.10 -1.48
C VAL A 193 -11.85 -4.45 -0.06
N TYR A 194 -11.91 -3.46 0.85
CA TYR A 194 -12.29 -3.71 2.25
C TYR A 194 -13.76 -4.08 2.39
N GLY A 195 -14.65 -3.51 1.55
CA GLY A 195 -16.04 -3.93 1.47
C GLY A 195 -16.19 -5.40 1.05
N SER A 196 -15.36 -5.87 0.10
CA SER A 196 -15.32 -7.29 -0.26
C SER A 196 -14.85 -8.16 0.90
N TYR A 197 -13.80 -7.76 1.63
CA TYR A 197 -13.36 -8.48 2.83
C TYR A 197 -14.43 -8.48 3.92
N PHE A 198 -15.12 -7.36 4.13
CA PHE A 198 -16.21 -7.28 5.11
C PHE A 198 -17.32 -8.27 4.79
N ILE A 199 -17.83 -8.25 3.54
CA ILE A 199 -18.94 -9.11 3.13
C ILE A 199 -18.55 -10.59 3.16
N TRP A 200 -17.36 -10.95 2.67
CA TRP A 200 -17.00 -12.34 2.45
C TRP A 200 -16.16 -12.96 3.58
N SER A 201 -15.70 -12.17 4.55
CA SER A 201 -14.91 -12.66 5.69
C SER A 201 -15.50 -12.25 7.02
N ALA A 202 -15.69 -10.95 7.29
CA ALA A 202 -16.13 -10.49 8.59
C ALA A 202 -17.59 -10.88 8.88
N LEU A 203 -18.49 -10.73 7.90
CA LEU A 203 -19.90 -11.04 8.07
C LEU A 203 -20.14 -12.55 8.29
N PRO A 204 -19.59 -13.49 7.50
CA PRO A 204 -19.70 -14.91 7.79
C PRO A 204 -19.11 -15.31 9.15
N LEU A 205 -17.99 -14.71 9.56
CA LEU A 205 -17.40 -14.94 10.88
C LEU A 205 -18.36 -14.50 12.00
N GLY A 206 -19.00 -13.34 11.85
CA GLY A 206 -20.03 -12.86 12.78
C GLY A 206 -21.20 -13.84 12.91
N VAL A 207 -21.70 -14.35 11.78
CA VAL A 207 -22.78 -15.36 11.78
C VAL A 207 -22.33 -16.65 12.47
N ALA A 208 -21.12 -17.16 12.19
CA ALA A 208 -20.59 -18.34 12.85
C ALA A 208 -20.50 -18.14 14.37
N PHE A 209 -20.04 -16.96 14.80
CA PHE A 209 -19.93 -16.59 16.21
C PHE A 209 -21.32 -16.54 16.89
N THR A 210 -22.33 -15.93 16.27
CA THR A 210 -23.71 -15.89 16.84
C THR A 210 -24.33 -17.27 16.99
N LEU A 211 -24.03 -18.22 16.08
CA LEU A 211 -24.46 -19.61 16.20
C LEU A 211 -23.83 -20.34 17.39
N MET A 212 -22.70 -19.87 17.89
CA MET A 212 -21.99 -20.48 19.02
C MET A 212 -22.36 -19.86 20.38
N ILE A 213 -23.04 -18.69 20.40
CA ILE A 213 -23.49 -18.05 21.65
C ILE A 213 -24.78 -18.63 22.19
N GLY A 214 -25.63 -19.20 21.30
CA GLY A 214 -26.92 -19.80 21.67
C GLY A 214 -26.80 -21.21 22.24
N GLU A 215 -27.92 -21.95 22.26
CA GLU A 215 -27.91 -23.36 22.62
C GLU A 215 -27.07 -24.16 21.61
N VAL A 216 -25.95 -24.70 22.10
CA VAL A 216 -24.97 -25.42 21.26
C VAL A 216 -25.53 -26.79 20.90
N SER A 217 -25.93 -26.97 19.65
CA SER A 217 -26.33 -28.25 19.05
C SER A 217 -25.25 -28.78 18.09
N VAL A 218 -25.29 -30.09 17.81
CA VAL A 218 -24.38 -30.67 16.80
C VAL A 218 -24.57 -29.98 15.45
N LEU A 219 -25.79 -29.61 15.10
CA LEU A 219 -26.10 -28.92 13.86
C LEU A 219 -25.50 -27.50 13.83
N SER A 220 -25.58 -26.73 14.92
CA SER A 220 -24.98 -25.40 15.01
C SER A 220 -23.45 -25.45 14.91
N ILE A 221 -22.81 -26.45 15.49
CA ILE A 221 -21.36 -26.67 15.36
C ILE A 221 -20.97 -26.99 13.92
N LEU A 222 -21.66 -27.92 13.25
CA LEU A 222 -21.38 -28.29 11.86
C LEU A 222 -21.57 -27.11 10.92
N LEU A 223 -22.63 -26.32 11.13
CA LEU A 223 -22.91 -25.13 10.34
C LEU A 223 -21.83 -24.06 10.56
N ALA A 224 -21.44 -23.78 11.80
CA ALA A 224 -20.36 -22.85 12.12
C ALA A 224 -19.02 -23.26 11.49
N LEU A 225 -18.66 -24.55 11.56
CA LEU A 225 -17.46 -25.07 10.91
C LEU A 225 -17.51 -24.93 9.38
N SER A 226 -18.67 -25.18 8.77
CA SER A 226 -18.85 -25.00 7.32
C SER A 226 -18.71 -23.53 6.91
N ILE A 227 -19.26 -22.61 7.68
CA ILE A 227 -19.12 -21.16 7.47
C ILE A 227 -17.65 -20.72 7.63
N LEU A 228 -16.95 -21.23 8.64
CA LEU A 228 -15.53 -20.95 8.86
C LEU A 228 -14.66 -21.48 7.72
N ALA A 229 -14.91 -22.70 7.24
CA ALA A 229 -14.21 -23.24 6.07
C ALA A 229 -14.45 -22.39 4.82
N PHE A 230 -15.68 -21.98 4.56
CA PHE A 230 -16.02 -21.05 3.48
C PHE A 230 -15.33 -19.71 3.64
N GLN A 231 -15.30 -19.14 4.85
CA GLN A 231 -14.63 -17.87 5.16
C GLN A 231 -13.12 -17.93 4.87
N VAL A 232 -12.45 -19.02 5.28
CA VAL A 232 -11.00 -19.22 4.98
C VAL A 232 -10.78 -19.29 3.48
N PHE A 233 -11.60 -20.05 2.75
CA PHE A 233 -11.53 -20.12 1.29
C PHE A 233 -11.71 -18.75 0.61
N MET A 234 -12.72 -17.98 1.02
CA MET A 234 -12.99 -16.67 0.45
C MET A 234 -11.89 -15.66 0.80
N THR A 235 -11.36 -15.67 2.02
CA THR A 235 -10.24 -14.81 2.42
C THR A 235 -9.00 -15.09 1.57
N ALA A 236 -8.64 -16.36 1.37
CA ALA A 236 -7.53 -16.73 0.50
C ALA A 236 -7.75 -16.27 -0.95
N ARG A 237 -8.98 -16.41 -1.49
CA ARG A 237 -9.34 -15.93 -2.83
C ARG A 237 -9.23 -14.42 -2.96
N LEU A 238 -9.70 -13.66 -1.97
CA LEU A 238 -9.58 -12.20 -1.94
C LEU A 238 -8.12 -11.76 -1.83
N TRP A 239 -7.33 -12.45 -1.00
CA TRP A 239 -5.89 -12.23 -0.90
C TRP A 239 -5.20 -12.30 -2.27
N ILE A 240 -5.42 -13.38 -3.02
CA ILE A 240 -4.84 -13.57 -4.35
C ILE A 240 -5.26 -12.46 -5.31
N ASN A 241 -6.50 -11.97 -5.22
CA ASN A 241 -7.01 -10.96 -6.15
C ASN A 241 -6.53 -9.55 -5.80
N PHE A 242 -6.28 -9.26 -4.52
CA PHE A 242 -6.06 -7.89 -4.03
C PHE A 242 -4.68 -7.67 -3.42
N MET A 243 -3.74 -8.61 -3.58
CA MET A 243 -2.44 -8.53 -2.93
C MET A 243 -1.65 -7.26 -3.28
N PHE A 244 -1.69 -6.82 -4.54
CA PHE A 244 -0.93 -5.68 -5.06
C PHE A 244 -1.79 -4.48 -5.46
N TRP A 245 -3.07 -4.44 -5.05
CA TRP A 245 -3.99 -3.39 -5.50
C TRP A 245 -3.49 -1.96 -5.20
N GLN A 246 -2.83 -1.76 -4.06
CA GLN A 246 -2.29 -0.46 -3.66
C GLN A 246 -1.17 0.00 -4.59
N GLN A 247 -0.23 -0.92 -4.88
CA GLN A 247 0.92 -0.68 -5.75
C GLN A 247 0.46 -0.43 -7.19
N SER A 248 -0.44 -1.27 -7.71
CA SER A 248 -1.01 -1.10 -9.05
C SER A 248 -1.76 0.22 -9.20
N ALA A 249 -2.46 0.68 -8.15
CA ALA A 249 -3.19 1.94 -8.16
C ALA A 249 -2.28 3.17 -8.06
N THR A 250 -1.18 3.10 -7.30
CA THR A 250 -0.30 4.24 -7.05
C THR A 250 0.91 4.27 -7.97
N LEU A 251 1.64 3.15 -8.10
CA LEU A 251 2.87 3.04 -8.89
C LEU A 251 2.59 2.62 -10.33
N GLY A 252 1.56 1.81 -10.56
CA GLY A 252 1.08 1.44 -11.89
C GLY A 252 0.17 2.49 -12.53
N GLU A 253 -0.22 3.54 -11.80
CA GLU A 253 -1.14 4.60 -12.23
C GLU A 253 -2.51 4.12 -12.73
N LEU A 254 -2.84 2.87 -12.47
CA LEU A 254 -4.07 2.25 -12.91
C LEU A 254 -5.25 2.63 -11.99
N SER A 255 -6.44 2.70 -12.55
CA SER A 255 -7.65 3.05 -11.81
C SER A 255 -8.69 1.91 -11.86
N GLY A 256 -9.53 1.85 -10.84
CA GLY A 256 -10.69 0.97 -10.81
C GLY A 256 -10.34 -0.51 -11.04
N LEU A 257 -11.03 -1.14 -11.99
CA LEU A 257 -10.87 -2.57 -12.30
C LEU A 257 -9.52 -2.92 -12.92
N ALA A 258 -8.86 -1.98 -13.61
CA ALA A 258 -7.56 -2.23 -14.24
C ALA A 258 -6.48 -2.50 -13.17
N ALA A 259 -6.47 -1.71 -12.07
CA ALA A 259 -5.56 -1.93 -10.94
C ALA A 259 -5.78 -3.30 -10.27
N LEU A 260 -7.03 -3.73 -10.15
CA LEU A 260 -7.35 -5.04 -9.58
C LEU A 260 -6.98 -6.21 -10.50
N ARG A 261 -7.09 -6.02 -11.83
CA ARG A 261 -6.64 -7.03 -12.82
C ARG A 261 -5.12 -7.18 -12.76
N GLU A 262 -4.36 -6.09 -12.83
CA GLU A 262 -2.90 -6.14 -12.71
C GLU A 262 -2.48 -6.79 -11.39
N SER A 263 -3.11 -6.40 -10.25
CA SER A 263 -2.87 -7.03 -8.95
C SER A 263 -3.01 -8.55 -8.99
N LYS A 264 -4.09 -9.05 -9.60
CA LYS A 264 -4.37 -10.48 -9.74
C LYS A 264 -3.38 -11.18 -10.67
N GLU A 265 -3.00 -10.56 -11.77
CA GLU A 265 -2.04 -11.09 -12.76
C GLU A 265 -0.66 -11.22 -12.12
N LEU A 266 -0.17 -10.16 -11.46
CA LEU A 266 1.12 -10.17 -10.77
C LEU A 266 1.16 -11.16 -9.61
N ALA A 267 0.10 -11.27 -8.81
CA ALA A 267 0.03 -12.26 -7.73
C ALA A 267 0.10 -13.70 -8.25
N ARG A 268 -0.38 -13.95 -9.47
CA ARG A 268 -0.38 -15.26 -10.15
C ARG A 268 0.79 -15.46 -11.12
N SER A 269 1.66 -14.49 -11.25
CA SER A 269 2.85 -14.61 -12.11
C SER A 269 3.78 -15.74 -11.63
N ARG A 270 4.70 -16.17 -12.47
CA ARG A 270 5.72 -17.19 -12.16
C ARG A 270 5.15 -18.53 -11.71
N ARG A 271 4.04 -18.98 -12.29
CA ARG A 271 3.42 -20.27 -11.91
C ARG A 271 4.29 -21.48 -12.18
N GLY A 272 5.22 -21.41 -13.15
CA GLY A 272 6.17 -22.47 -13.48
C GLY A 272 7.37 -22.57 -12.51
N GLU A 273 7.58 -21.57 -11.65
CA GLU A 273 8.71 -21.53 -10.73
C GLU A 273 8.44 -22.29 -9.41
N VAL A 274 9.51 -22.50 -8.65
CA VAL A 274 9.44 -23.09 -7.30
C VAL A 274 8.50 -22.24 -6.44
N TRP A 275 7.70 -22.88 -5.59
CA TRP A 275 6.68 -22.20 -4.78
C TRP A 275 7.20 -21.00 -3.97
N LEU A 276 8.43 -21.07 -3.43
CA LEU A 276 9.10 -19.97 -2.71
C LEU A 276 9.47 -18.77 -3.60
N GLU A 277 9.47 -18.92 -4.90
CA GLU A 277 9.77 -17.84 -5.84
C GLU A 277 8.52 -17.15 -6.37
N ARG A 278 7.36 -17.72 -6.15
CA ARG A 278 6.08 -17.14 -6.55
C ARG A 278 5.71 -15.95 -5.64
N PRO A 279 5.31 -14.80 -6.22
CA PRO A 279 4.97 -13.60 -5.45
C PRO A 279 3.91 -13.86 -4.37
N LEU A 280 2.92 -14.71 -4.66
CA LEU A 280 1.85 -15.06 -3.73
C LEU A 280 2.39 -15.63 -2.40
N TYR A 281 3.27 -16.63 -2.46
CA TYR A 281 3.81 -17.27 -1.26
C TYR A 281 4.81 -16.37 -0.53
N ARG A 282 5.62 -15.62 -1.28
CA ARG A 282 6.51 -14.60 -0.70
C ARG A 282 5.73 -13.56 0.08
N GLY A 283 4.63 -13.05 -0.47
CA GLY A 283 3.76 -12.10 0.21
C GLY A 283 3.11 -12.70 1.45
N ALA A 284 2.63 -13.95 1.39
CA ALA A 284 2.05 -14.63 2.55
C ALA A 284 3.09 -14.80 3.68
N ILE A 285 4.32 -15.20 3.36
CA ILE A 285 5.41 -15.33 4.36
C ILE A 285 5.76 -13.96 4.95
N ILE A 286 5.86 -12.90 4.14
CA ILE A 286 6.13 -11.53 4.61
C ILE A 286 5.06 -11.09 5.62
N VAL A 287 3.78 -11.30 5.31
CA VAL A 287 2.68 -10.97 6.23
C VAL A 287 2.74 -11.80 7.50
N SER A 288 3.01 -13.10 7.38
CA SER A 288 3.12 -13.99 8.55
C SER A 288 4.25 -13.54 9.49
N ILE A 289 5.43 -13.25 8.94
CA ILE A 289 6.56 -12.72 9.73
C ILE A 289 6.18 -11.38 10.37
N TRP A 290 5.53 -10.49 9.61
CA TRP A 290 5.13 -9.19 10.13
C TRP A 290 4.11 -9.31 11.26
N ILE A 291 3.14 -10.23 11.17
CA ILE A 291 2.16 -10.50 12.25
C ILE A 291 2.90 -10.94 13.52
N VAL A 292 3.83 -11.88 13.40
CA VAL A 292 4.63 -12.36 14.55
C VAL A 292 5.43 -11.23 15.16
N VAL A 293 6.11 -10.41 14.33
CA VAL A 293 6.88 -9.25 14.82
C VAL A 293 5.96 -8.24 15.50
N ALA A 294 4.81 -7.92 14.92
CA ALA A 294 3.85 -6.99 15.50
C ALA A 294 3.29 -7.48 16.84
N MET A 295 3.01 -8.79 16.96
CA MET A 295 2.58 -9.40 18.22
C MET A 295 3.69 -9.35 19.28
N LEU A 296 4.92 -9.71 18.92
CA LEU A 296 6.07 -9.67 19.85
C LEU A 296 6.34 -8.23 20.34
N VAL A 297 6.28 -7.26 19.44
CA VAL A 297 6.46 -5.84 19.77
C VAL A 297 5.31 -5.37 20.69
N SER A 298 4.05 -5.71 20.37
CA SER A 298 2.90 -5.37 21.22
C SER A 298 3.08 -5.94 22.63
N PHE A 299 3.48 -7.19 22.71
CA PHE A 299 3.73 -7.86 23.99
C PHE A 299 4.87 -7.19 24.75
N ALA A 300 6.02 -6.94 24.10
CA ALA A 300 7.18 -6.30 24.71
C ALA A 300 6.88 -4.89 25.22
N VAL A 301 6.04 -4.13 24.52
CA VAL A 301 5.62 -2.77 24.95
C VAL A 301 4.67 -2.83 26.15
N GLN A 302 3.75 -3.81 26.18
CA GLN A 302 2.76 -3.92 27.26
C GLN A 302 3.32 -4.55 28.54
N LEU A 303 4.30 -5.42 28.42
CA LEU A 303 4.84 -6.21 29.53
C LEU A 303 5.33 -5.36 30.73
N PRO A 304 6.09 -4.26 30.55
CA PRO A 304 6.50 -3.40 31.66
C PRO A 304 5.32 -2.79 32.43
N PHE A 305 4.26 -2.39 31.73
CA PHE A 305 3.07 -1.78 32.36
C PHE A 305 2.25 -2.83 33.14
N VAL A 306 2.12 -4.05 32.60
CA VAL A 306 1.49 -5.17 33.31
C VAL A 306 2.31 -5.51 34.56
N PHE A 307 3.64 -5.57 34.43
CA PHE A 307 4.53 -5.87 35.56
C PHE A 307 4.39 -4.85 36.69
N VAL A 308 4.37 -3.55 36.39
CA VAL A 308 4.17 -2.48 37.39
C VAL A 308 2.82 -2.67 38.11
N ARG A 309 1.76 -3.07 37.39
CA ARG A 309 0.44 -3.33 38.01
C ARG A 309 0.47 -4.57 38.92
N LEU A 310 1.22 -5.58 38.55
CA LEU A 310 1.32 -6.82 39.33
C LEU A 310 2.18 -6.67 40.59
N GLN A 311 3.06 -5.66 40.67
CA GLN A 311 3.91 -5.45 41.87
C GLN A 311 3.12 -5.25 43.18
N GLY A 312 1.86 -4.81 43.11
CA GLY A 312 0.99 -4.64 44.27
C GLY A 312 0.16 -5.89 44.60
N ALA A 313 0.20 -6.94 43.77
CA ALA A 313 -0.61 -8.12 44.00
C ALA A 313 0.09 -9.10 44.98
N THR A 314 -0.56 -9.36 46.11
CA THR A 314 -0.05 -10.30 47.15
C THR A 314 -0.65 -11.70 46.99
N ASN A 315 -1.80 -11.85 46.32
CA ASN A 315 -2.56 -13.09 46.18
C ASN A 315 -2.92 -13.36 44.71
N PHE A 316 -3.11 -14.68 44.39
CA PHE A 316 -3.50 -15.09 43.04
C PHE A 316 -4.84 -14.50 42.57
N GLU A 317 -5.81 -14.33 43.47
CA GLU A 317 -7.10 -13.67 43.16
C GLU A 317 -6.92 -12.22 42.72
N GLN A 318 -6.00 -11.46 43.34
CA GLN A 318 -5.66 -10.10 42.92
C GLN A 318 -5.03 -10.09 41.53
N VAL A 319 -4.13 -11.04 41.24
CA VAL A 319 -3.55 -11.19 39.89
C VAL A 319 -4.65 -11.44 38.86
N GLN A 320 -5.58 -12.35 39.16
CA GLN A 320 -6.70 -12.65 38.27
C GLN A 320 -7.61 -11.43 38.06
N THR A 321 -7.92 -10.69 39.11
CA THR A 321 -8.71 -9.45 39.06
C THR A 321 -8.02 -8.39 38.22
N ILE A 322 -6.69 -8.21 38.38
CA ILE A 322 -5.89 -7.27 37.57
C ILE A 322 -5.92 -7.71 36.10
N LEU A 323 -5.72 -8.99 35.77
CA LEU A 323 -5.75 -9.49 34.40
C LEU A 323 -7.14 -9.33 33.76
N GLN A 324 -8.21 -9.59 34.52
CA GLN A 324 -9.59 -9.34 34.06
C GLN A 324 -9.86 -7.84 33.84
N SER A 325 -9.33 -6.96 34.69
CA SER A 325 -9.48 -5.52 34.53
C SER A 325 -8.76 -4.95 33.31
N LEU A 326 -7.75 -5.65 32.75
CA LEU A 326 -7.12 -5.26 31.49
C LEU A 326 -8.07 -5.36 30.29
N GLY A 327 -9.09 -6.24 30.38
CA GLY A 327 -10.14 -6.39 29.36
C GLY A 327 -11.43 -5.63 29.66
N SER A 328 -11.52 -4.97 30.83
CA SER A 328 -12.76 -4.28 31.25
C SER A 328 -12.88 -2.87 30.68
N ALA A 329 -14.13 -2.46 30.47
CA ALA A 329 -14.51 -1.16 29.90
C ALA A 329 -14.36 0.04 30.89
N GLN A 330 -13.51 -0.05 31.89
CA GLN A 330 -13.27 1.06 32.79
C GLN A 330 -12.45 2.19 32.13
N PRO A 331 -12.67 3.47 32.51
CA PRO A 331 -11.85 4.55 31.99
C PRO A 331 -10.37 4.26 32.26
N PRO A 332 -9.49 4.44 31.25
CA PRO A 332 -8.10 4.04 31.38
C PRO A 332 -7.39 4.85 32.47
N GLU A 333 -6.79 4.16 33.42
CA GLU A 333 -5.87 4.76 34.38
C GLU A 333 -4.69 5.44 33.65
N PRO A 334 -4.03 6.45 34.22
CA PRO A 334 -2.92 7.15 33.60
C PRO A 334 -1.80 6.21 33.09
N LEU A 335 -1.54 5.14 33.83
CA LEU A 335 -0.57 4.11 33.42
C LEU A 335 -0.99 3.38 32.15
N MET A 336 -2.27 3.03 32.02
CA MET A 336 -2.81 2.38 30.83
C MET A 336 -2.85 3.34 29.64
N LEU A 337 -3.15 4.62 29.89
CA LEU A 337 -3.08 5.64 28.84
C LEU A 337 -1.65 5.75 28.29
N ALA A 338 -0.64 5.76 29.18
CA ALA A 338 0.77 5.75 28.76
C ALA A 338 1.13 4.48 27.96
N ALA A 339 0.62 3.30 28.37
CA ALA A 339 0.81 2.05 27.65
C ALA A 339 0.22 2.09 26.23
N TYR A 340 -1.03 2.59 26.10
CA TYR A 340 -1.68 2.74 24.80
C TYR A 340 -0.97 3.76 23.91
N ALA A 341 -0.55 4.91 24.46
CA ALA A 341 0.19 5.93 23.72
C ALA A 341 1.54 5.39 23.23
N THR A 342 2.30 4.71 24.10
CA THR A 342 3.57 4.08 23.73
C THR A 342 3.37 3.03 22.66
N SER A 343 2.36 2.16 22.81
CA SER A 343 2.00 1.15 21.82
C SER A 343 1.64 1.79 20.47
N ALA A 344 0.82 2.84 20.45
CA ALA A 344 0.44 3.55 19.23
C ALA A 344 1.65 4.15 18.50
N LEU A 345 2.61 4.75 19.21
CA LEU A 345 3.83 5.32 18.65
C LEU A 345 4.75 4.23 18.07
N VAL A 346 4.96 3.14 18.82
CA VAL A 346 5.79 2.02 18.36
C VAL A 346 5.18 1.37 17.13
N HIS A 347 3.86 1.14 17.12
CA HIS A 347 3.16 0.61 15.96
C HIS A 347 3.20 1.57 14.76
N ALA A 348 3.10 2.88 14.99
CA ALA A 348 3.27 3.88 13.93
C ALA A 348 4.67 3.81 13.31
N ALA A 349 5.70 3.55 14.11
CA ALA A 349 7.07 3.39 13.62
C ALA A 349 7.25 2.11 12.79
N ILE A 350 6.72 0.95 13.21
CA ILE A 350 6.97 -0.32 12.52
C ILE A 350 6.02 -0.60 11.34
N ARG A 351 4.81 -0.03 11.34
CA ARG A 351 3.76 -0.28 10.32
C ARG A 351 4.22 -0.07 8.88
N PRO A 352 5.04 0.95 8.53
CA PRO A 352 5.48 1.15 7.14
C PRO A 352 6.29 0.00 6.57
N LEU A 353 7.01 -0.76 7.39
CA LEU A 353 7.86 -1.85 6.94
C LEU A 353 7.10 -2.89 6.11
N LEU A 354 5.89 -3.25 6.52
CA LEU A 354 5.04 -4.16 5.75
C LEU A 354 4.74 -3.60 4.36
N GLY A 355 4.29 -2.35 4.30
CA GLY A 355 3.94 -1.71 3.03
C GLY A 355 5.15 -1.56 2.09
N ILE A 356 6.31 -1.19 2.63
CA ILE A 356 7.58 -1.10 1.87
C ILE A 356 7.95 -2.48 1.30
N SER A 357 7.84 -3.55 2.11
CA SER A 357 8.12 -4.92 1.65
C SER A 357 7.22 -5.33 0.49
N PHE A 358 5.95 -4.90 0.52
CA PHE A 358 5.03 -5.12 -0.61
C PHE A 358 5.36 -4.27 -1.84
N VAL A 359 5.92 -3.06 -1.68
CA VAL A 359 6.43 -2.28 -2.82
C VAL A 359 7.60 -3.01 -3.48
N VAL A 360 8.57 -3.47 -2.69
CA VAL A 360 9.73 -4.21 -3.20
C VAL A 360 9.31 -5.51 -3.89
N LEU A 361 8.36 -6.24 -3.29
CA LEU A 361 7.80 -7.48 -3.86
C LEU A 361 7.02 -7.21 -5.16
N TYR A 362 6.26 -6.10 -5.24
CA TYR A 362 5.58 -5.69 -6.46
C TYR A 362 6.56 -5.41 -7.60
N LEU A 363 7.67 -4.71 -7.32
CA LEU A 363 8.71 -4.43 -8.30
C LEU A 363 9.40 -5.71 -8.78
N ASP A 364 9.65 -6.67 -7.88
CA ASP A 364 10.16 -8.00 -8.22
C ASP A 364 9.17 -8.81 -9.09
N ALA A 365 7.88 -8.78 -8.76
CA ALA A 365 6.85 -9.47 -9.55
C ALA A 365 6.71 -8.86 -10.95
N LYS A 366 6.81 -7.53 -11.07
CA LYS A 366 6.68 -6.80 -12.33
C LYS A 366 7.86 -7.07 -13.26
N SER A 367 9.09 -7.18 -12.73
CA SER A 367 10.28 -7.54 -13.54
C SER A 367 10.11 -8.91 -14.21
N GLY A 368 9.68 -9.92 -13.47
CA GLY A 368 9.47 -11.26 -14.03
C GLY A 368 8.30 -11.37 -15.02
N HIS A 369 7.36 -10.43 -15.01
CA HIS A 369 6.24 -10.41 -15.95
C HIS A 369 6.63 -9.79 -17.32
N GLN A 370 7.65 -8.95 -17.35
CA GLN A 370 8.17 -8.36 -18.61
C GLN A 370 9.14 -9.28 -19.35
N GLU A 371 9.73 -10.26 -18.65
CA GLU A 371 10.67 -11.24 -19.23
C GLU A 371 9.94 -12.47 -19.81
N SER A 372 8.68 -12.69 -19.50
CA SER A 372 7.84 -13.80 -19.97
C SER A 372 6.94 -13.41 -21.15
#